data_ba62d627a676f8ac873de8bdd2a5c626
#
_entry.id   ba62d627a676f8ac873de8bdd2a5c626
#
_cell.length_a   1.000
_cell.length_b   1.000
_cell.length_c   1.000
_cell.angle_alpha   90.00
_cell.angle_beta   90.00
_cell.angle_gamma   90.00
#
_symmetry.space_group_name_H-M   'P 1'
#
loop_
_entity.id
_entity.type
_entity.pdbx_description
1 polymer ?
#
loop_
_entity_poly.entity_id
_entity_poly.type
_entity_poly.pdbx_seq_one_letter_code
_entity_poly.pdbx_strand_id
1 'polypeptide(L)'
;TLLNVAADTQSFRYGAVGAKPGFYFPWSKAPLKYQDENGLKQATQALLNPRTLLDIALNYVFYEEKEGGTAKIVPRHMQYYAVRRLLKRIREGDKKRGLIWHTQGSGKSFAMLYAAKNLLERSVLGSPQIFLIVDTDKLATQMGNTLSAIGFERSVVAKSIDHLQRLIEQGQSQLVLTTIQKFQDVATARQGNDEVVVMADEAHRFMERRLGNNLEAAMPE
;
A
#
# COMPACT_ATOMS: atom_id res chain seq x y z
N THR A 1 21.30 9.91 0.61
CA THR A 1 20.59 10.36 -0.61
C THR A 1 19.30 9.59 -0.77
N LEU A 2 18.19 10.28 -1.06
CA LEU A 2 16.86 9.67 -1.17
C LEU A 2 16.68 8.95 -2.50
N LEU A 3 16.88 9.67 -3.59
CA LEU A 3 16.70 9.20 -4.95
C LEU A 3 17.70 9.86 -5.91
N ASN A 4 17.87 9.24 -7.06
CA ASN A 4 18.58 9.80 -8.20
C ASN A 4 17.58 10.28 -9.25
N VAL A 5 17.92 11.35 -9.93
CA VAL A 5 17.17 11.88 -11.07
C VAL A 5 18.04 11.83 -12.31
N ALA A 6 17.48 11.35 -13.41
CA ALA A 6 18.06 11.40 -14.74
C ALA A 6 17.09 12.18 -15.64
N ALA A 7 17.55 13.28 -16.21
CA ALA A 7 16.73 14.14 -17.06
C ALA A 7 17.52 14.64 -18.26
N ASP A 8 16.84 14.75 -19.39
CA ASP A 8 17.30 15.41 -20.60
C ASP A 8 16.15 16.29 -21.16
N THR A 9 16.29 16.77 -22.38
CA THR A 9 15.27 17.63 -23.02
C THR A 9 13.97 16.88 -23.37
N GLN A 10 13.95 15.55 -23.32
CA GLN A 10 12.82 14.73 -23.73
C GLN A 10 12.29 13.82 -22.63
N SER A 11 13.07 13.59 -21.58
CA SER A 11 12.70 12.64 -20.53
C SER A 11 13.11 13.10 -19.13
N PHE A 12 12.27 12.75 -18.17
CA PHE A 12 12.53 12.91 -16.75
C PHE A 12 12.24 11.60 -16.05
N ARG A 13 13.26 11.01 -15.46
CA ARG A 13 13.16 9.74 -14.74
C ARG A 13 13.82 9.84 -13.38
N TYR A 14 13.33 9.05 -12.45
CA TYR A 14 13.90 8.94 -11.11
C TYR A 14 13.95 7.49 -10.67
N GLY A 15 14.84 7.19 -9.77
CA GLY A 15 15.01 5.87 -9.16
C GLY A 15 15.63 5.97 -7.77
N ALA A 16 15.57 4.89 -7.02
CA ALA A 16 16.29 4.80 -5.76
C ALA A 16 17.81 4.87 -5.98
N VAL A 17 18.54 5.36 -5.01
CA VAL A 17 20.01 5.31 -5.05
C VAL A 17 20.45 3.84 -5.09
N GLY A 18 21.36 3.52 -6.02
CA GLY A 18 21.80 2.15 -6.27
C GLY A 18 20.91 1.32 -7.20
N ALA A 19 19.78 1.87 -7.66
CA ALA A 19 18.91 1.17 -8.60
C ALA A 19 19.57 1.01 -9.97
N LYS A 20 19.34 -0.15 -10.60
CA LYS A 20 19.75 -0.39 -12.00
C LYS A 20 18.92 0.47 -12.97
N PRO A 21 19.39 0.80 -14.17
CA PRO A 21 18.69 1.67 -15.13
C PRO A 21 17.24 1.28 -15.39
N GLY A 22 16.91 0.00 -15.47
CA GLY A 22 15.55 -0.52 -15.68
C GLY A 22 14.56 -0.19 -14.54
N PHE A 23 15.04 0.30 -13.40
CA PHE A 23 14.24 0.73 -12.25
C PHE A 23 14.13 2.25 -12.12
N TYR A 24 14.41 2.98 -13.17
CA TYR A 24 14.14 4.41 -13.26
C TYR A 24 12.79 4.63 -13.96
N PHE A 25 11.89 5.30 -13.28
CA PHE A 25 10.50 5.49 -13.71
C PHE A 25 10.19 6.95 -13.98
N PRO A 26 9.29 7.27 -14.91
CA PRO A 26 8.81 8.62 -15.08
C PRO A 26 7.95 9.07 -13.89
N TRP A 27 8.01 10.34 -13.56
CA TRP A 27 7.06 10.97 -12.64
C TRP A 27 5.99 11.71 -13.44
N SER A 28 4.90 11.05 -13.77
CA SER A 28 3.84 11.62 -14.60
C SER A 28 2.45 11.18 -14.17
N LYS A 29 1.47 12.09 -14.27
CA LYS A 29 0.05 11.79 -14.04
C LYS A 29 -0.60 11.09 -15.24
N ALA A 30 -0.06 11.25 -16.43
CA ALA A 30 -0.52 10.60 -17.64
C ALA A 30 0.46 9.50 -18.07
N PRO A 31 -0.02 8.39 -18.66
CA PRO A 31 0.89 7.44 -19.26
C PRO A 31 1.60 8.12 -20.44
N LEU A 32 2.86 8.47 -20.24
CA LEU A 32 3.91 8.54 -21.24
C LEU A 32 3.59 9.27 -22.55
N LYS A 33 3.48 10.57 -22.53
CA LYS A 33 4.01 11.36 -23.63
C LYS A 33 4.61 12.63 -23.03
N TYR A 34 5.79 12.54 -22.50
CA TYR A 34 6.69 13.66 -22.39
C TYR A 34 7.11 14.00 -23.82
N GLN A 35 6.30 14.71 -24.54
CA GLN A 35 6.61 15.17 -25.88
C GLN A 35 6.70 16.68 -25.95
N ASP A 36 6.48 17.37 -24.81
CA ASP A 36 6.62 18.80 -24.72
C ASP A 36 7.40 19.23 -23.47
N GLU A 37 8.02 20.38 -23.55
CA GLU A 37 8.77 21.01 -22.49
C GLU A 37 7.92 21.25 -21.22
N ASN A 38 6.63 21.49 -21.40
CA ASN A 38 5.69 21.71 -20.29
C ASN A 38 5.46 20.44 -19.46
N GLY A 39 5.37 19.28 -20.08
CA GLY A 39 5.21 18.01 -19.37
C GLY A 39 6.43 17.68 -18.51
N LEU A 40 7.63 17.89 -19.03
CA LEU A 40 8.89 17.72 -18.30
C LEU A 40 8.98 18.67 -17.10
N LYS A 41 8.67 19.94 -17.32
CA LYS A 41 8.65 20.97 -16.27
C LYS A 41 7.66 20.59 -15.14
N GLN A 42 6.45 20.19 -15.50
CA GLN A 42 5.44 19.76 -14.54
C GLN A 42 5.89 18.52 -13.75
N ALA A 43 6.48 17.51 -14.40
CA ALA A 43 6.98 16.31 -13.74
C ALA A 43 8.10 16.65 -12.74
N THR A 44 9.06 17.48 -13.17
CA THR A 44 10.17 17.94 -12.35
C THR A 44 9.67 18.72 -11.13
N GLN A 45 8.81 19.71 -11.35
CA GLN A 45 8.23 20.50 -10.28
C GLN A 45 7.39 19.66 -9.30
N ALA A 46 6.65 18.66 -9.80
CA ALA A 46 5.81 17.82 -8.96
C ALA A 46 6.63 16.87 -8.08
N LEU A 47 7.70 16.24 -8.59
CA LEU A 47 8.56 15.37 -7.80
C LEU A 47 9.49 16.16 -6.88
N LEU A 48 10.16 17.18 -7.41
CA LEU A 48 11.17 17.95 -6.67
C LEU A 48 10.56 19.02 -5.76
N ASN A 49 9.23 19.12 -5.69
CA ASN A 49 8.58 19.94 -4.68
C ASN A 49 9.03 19.50 -3.28
N PRO A 50 9.52 20.39 -2.41
CA PRO A 50 10.03 20.03 -1.09
C PRO A 50 9.02 19.22 -0.23
N ARG A 51 7.73 19.56 -0.32
CA ARG A 51 6.67 18.81 0.40
C ARG A 51 6.52 17.41 -0.14
N THR A 52 6.61 17.18 -1.46
CA THR A 52 6.54 15.85 -2.08
C THR A 52 7.76 15.03 -1.70
N LEU A 53 8.96 15.60 -1.78
CA LEU A 53 10.20 14.90 -1.40
C LEU A 53 10.21 14.51 0.07
N LEU A 54 9.80 15.42 0.94
CA LEU A 54 9.72 15.14 2.37
C LEU A 54 8.68 14.07 2.68
N ASP A 55 7.49 14.15 2.07
CA ASP A 55 6.45 13.13 2.22
C ASP A 55 6.92 11.76 1.73
N ILE A 56 7.62 11.70 0.58
CA ILE A 56 8.22 10.45 0.09
C ILE A 56 9.25 9.92 1.07
N ALA A 57 10.16 10.77 1.54
CA ALA A 57 11.24 10.37 2.43
C ALA A 57 10.73 9.76 3.75
N LEU A 58 9.70 10.36 4.32
CA LEU A 58 9.17 9.96 5.62
C LEU A 58 8.19 8.79 5.54
N ASN A 59 7.39 8.71 4.46
CA ASN A 59 6.21 7.84 4.45
C ASN A 59 6.20 6.79 3.34
N TYR A 60 7.13 6.85 2.37
CA TYR A 60 7.07 6.00 1.18
C TYR A 60 8.40 5.33 0.82
N VAL A 61 9.36 5.28 1.72
CA VAL A 61 10.60 4.55 1.50
C VAL A 61 10.52 3.21 2.20
N PHE A 62 10.79 2.15 1.43
CA PHE A 62 10.98 0.80 1.94
C PHE A 62 12.38 0.29 1.64
N TYR A 63 12.77 -0.74 2.35
CA TYR A 63 14.00 -1.47 2.11
C TYR A 63 13.65 -2.94 1.92
N GLU A 64 14.28 -3.57 0.97
CA GLU A 64 14.13 -5.00 0.67
C GLU A 64 15.51 -5.66 0.74
N GLU A 65 15.61 -6.71 1.55
CA GLU A 65 16.83 -7.52 1.59
C GLU A 65 16.87 -8.40 0.34
N LYS A 66 17.99 -8.37 -0.36
CA LYS A 66 18.29 -9.18 -1.55
C LYS A 66 19.64 -9.84 -1.42
N GLU A 67 19.86 -10.88 -2.21
CA GLU A 67 21.21 -11.42 -2.39
C GLU A 67 22.16 -10.29 -2.86
N GLY A 68 23.12 -9.93 -2.02
CA GLY A 68 24.09 -8.86 -2.29
C GLY A 68 23.81 -7.52 -1.59
N GLY A 69 22.81 -7.43 -0.70
CA GLY A 69 22.59 -6.24 0.14
C GLY A 69 21.15 -5.71 0.13
N THR A 70 20.96 -4.61 0.81
CA THR A 70 19.65 -3.98 0.97
C THR A 70 19.33 -3.06 -0.20
N ALA A 71 18.24 -3.30 -0.88
CA ALA A 71 17.73 -2.43 -1.94
C ALA A 71 16.73 -1.41 -1.37
N LYS A 72 16.97 -0.13 -1.64
CA LYS A 72 16.00 0.93 -1.34
C LYS A 72 14.89 0.95 -2.39
N ILE A 73 13.66 1.02 -1.94
CA ILE A 73 12.47 1.12 -2.77
C ILE A 73 11.80 2.46 -2.54
N VAL A 74 11.57 3.19 -3.62
CA VAL A 74 10.83 4.46 -3.63
C VAL A 74 9.53 4.29 -4.42
N PRO A 75 8.47 5.02 -4.10
CA PRO A 75 7.18 4.82 -4.72
C PRO A 75 7.23 5.23 -6.20
N ARG A 76 6.53 4.48 -7.04
CA ARG A 76 6.20 4.97 -8.38
C ARG A 76 5.15 6.07 -8.27
N HIS A 77 5.16 6.98 -9.22
CA HIS A 77 4.20 8.08 -9.31
C HIS A 77 2.74 7.63 -9.05
N MET A 78 2.29 6.57 -9.74
CA MET A 78 0.92 6.07 -9.58
C MET A 78 0.63 5.55 -8.17
N GLN A 79 1.58 4.89 -7.52
CA GLN A 79 1.45 4.40 -6.15
C GLN A 79 1.31 5.57 -5.17
N TYR A 80 2.18 6.57 -5.28
CA TYR A 80 2.14 7.77 -4.44
C TYR A 80 0.79 8.49 -4.52
N TYR A 81 0.32 8.76 -5.73
CA TYR A 81 -0.96 9.47 -5.88
C TYR A 81 -2.18 8.62 -5.55
N ALA A 82 -2.14 7.30 -5.79
CA ALA A 82 -3.22 6.40 -5.37
C ALA A 82 -3.38 6.40 -3.85
N VAL A 83 -2.27 6.24 -3.12
CA VAL A 83 -2.28 6.27 -1.64
C VAL A 83 -2.75 7.62 -1.13
N ARG A 84 -2.25 8.73 -1.66
CA ARG A 84 -2.72 10.06 -1.26
C ARG A 84 -4.21 10.29 -1.47
N ARG A 85 -4.76 9.80 -2.59
CA ARG A 85 -6.20 9.86 -2.87
C ARG A 85 -6.99 8.98 -1.90
N LEU A 86 -6.49 7.79 -1.60
CA LEU A 86 -7.09 6.90 -0.60
C LEU A 86 -7.15 7.58 0.77
N LEU A 87 -6.02 8.10 1.26
CA LEU A 87 -5.95 8.78 2.56
C LEU A 87 -6.88 10.00 2.63
N LYS A 88 -6.93 10.78 1.53
CA LYS A 88 -7.85 11.91 1.43
C LYS A 88 -9.30 11.44 1.55
N ARG A 89 -9.69 10.41 0.78
CA ARG A 89 -11.06 9.87 0.76
C ARG A 89 -11.49 9.31 2.12
N ILE A 90 -10.59 8.58 2.80
CA ILE A 90 -10.86 8.06 4.14
C ILE A 90 -11.05 9.21 5.13
N ARG A 91 -10.23 10.25 5.07
CA ARG A 91 -10.37 11.44 5.93
C ARG A 91 -11.67 12.21 5.69
N GLU A 92 -12.13 12.29 4.46
CA GLU A 92 -13.39 12.95 4.08
C GLU A 92 -14.61 12.17 4.55
N GLY A 93 -14.49 10.83 4.69
CA GLY A 93 -15.55 9.98 5.26
C GLY A 93 -16.77 9.75 4.37
N ASP A 94 -16.83 10.38 3.20
CA ASP A 94 -18.04 10.40 2.34
C ASP A 94 -18.44 9.02 1.81
N LYS A 95 -17.49 8.11 1.69
CA LYS A 95 -17.71 6.79 1.07
C LYS A 95 -16.86 5.74 1.73
N LYS A 96 -17.47 4.70 2.20
CA LYS A 96 -16.83 3.57 2.89
C LYS A 96 -16.13 2.58 1.95
N ARG A 97 -16.46 2.55 0.65
CA ARG A 97 -15.91 1.60 -0.33
C ARG A 97 -15.23 2.31 -1.49
N GLY A 98 -14.21 1.67 -2.08
CA GLY A 98 -13.49 2.19 -3.24
C GLY A 98 -12.70 1.14 -3.99
N LEU A 99 -12.39 1.43 -5.24
CA LEU A 99 -11.55 0.62 -6.10
C LEU A 99 -10.33 1.41 -6.54
N ILE A 100 -9.15 0.80 -6.42
CA ILE A 100 -7.91 1.31 -7.00
C ILE A 100 -7.54 0.42 -8.18
N TRP A 101 -7.65 0.97 -9.37
CA TRP A 101 -7.29 0.25 -10.59
C TRP A 101 -5.81 0.47 -10.91
N HIS A 102 -5.05 -0.60 -10.86
CA HIS A 102 -3.64 -0.63 -11.26
C HIS A 102 -3.41 -1.76 -12.27
N THR A 103 -2.61 -1.49 -13.29
CA THR A 103 -2.20 -2.52 -14.26
C THR A 103 -1.32 -3.58 -13.62
N GLN A 104 -1.26 -4.76 -14.20
CA GLN A 104 -0.34 -5.81 -13.76
C GLN A 104 1.11 -5.30 -13.82
N GLY A 105 1.95 -5.69 -12.86
CA GLY A 105 3.33 -5.23 -12.76
C GLY A 105 3.53 -3.78 -12.29
N SER A 106 2.47 -3.04 -11.98
CA SER A 106 2.56 -1.66 -11.45
C SER A 106 3.04 -1.58 -10.00
N GLY A 107 3.16 -2.72 -9.30
CA GLY A 107 3.54 -2.79 -7.89
C GLY A 107 2.36 -2.50 -6.94
N LYS A 108 1.20 -3.09 -7.22
CA LYS A 108 -0.01 -3.00 -6.35
C LYS A 108 0.30 -3.30 -4.89
N SER A 109 1.04 -4.38 -4.62
CA SER A 109 1.40 -4.80 -3.27
C SER A 109 2.12 -3.69 -2.49
N PHE A 110 3.08 -3.00 -3.11
CA PHE A 110 3.73 -1.85 -2.46
C PHE A 110 2.77 -0.69 -2.23
N ALA A 111 1.82 -0.43 -3.14
CA ALA A 111 0.82 0.61 -2.91
C ALA A 111 -0.06 0.28 -1.70
N MET A 112 -0.43 -1.00 -1.50
CA MET A 112 -1.18 -1.46 -0.33
C MET A 112 -0.36 -1.32 0.95
N LEU A 113 0.92 -1.69 0.94
CA LEU A 113 1.82 -1.51 2.10
C LEU A 113 2.02 -0.03 2.44
N TYR A 114 2.21 0.84 1.44
CA TYR A 114 2.28 2.29 1.66
C TYR A 114 0.97 2.83 2.27
N ALA A 115 -0.18 2.37 1.78
CA ALA A 115 -1.47 2.76 2.32
C ALA A 115 -1.62 2.34 3.78
N ALA A 116 -1.35 1.08 4.11
CA ALA A 116 -1.44 0.55 5.47
C ALA A 116 -0.51 1.29 6.44
N LYS A 117 0.77 1.46 6.06
CA LYS A 117 1.73 2.21 6.87
C LYS A 117 1.24 3.63 7.15
N ASN A 118 0.82 4.35 6.11
CA ASN A 118 0.34 5.72 6.26
C ASN A 118 -0.93 5.82 7.11
N LEU A 119 -1.86 4.87 7.01
CA LEU A 119 -3.07 4.84 7.83
C LEU A 119 -2.76 4.63 9.31
N LEU A 120 -1.78 3.79 9.63
CA LEU A 120 -1.39 3.48 11.00
C LEU A 120 -0.51 4.55 11.65
N GLU A 121 0.31 5.25 10.86
CA GLU A 121 1.30 6.19 11.40
C GLU A 121 0.85 7.67 11.35
N ARG A 122 -0.03 8.04 10.43
CA ARG A 122 -0.40 9.45 10.19
C ARG A 122 -1.65 9.93 10.90
N SER A 123 -2.22 9.15 11.78
CA SER A 123 -3.46 9.50 12.51
C SER A 123 -4.60 9.99 11.59
N VAL A 124 -4.71 9.38 10.43
CA VAL A 124 -5.82 9.65 9.49
C VAL A 124 -7.13 9.13 10.07
N LEU A 125 -7.02 7.99 10.70
CA LEU A 125 -8.00 7.37 11.59
C LEU A 125 -7.40 7.33 12.99
N GLY A 126 -8.20 7.17 14.03
CA GLY A 126 -7.74 7.14 15.41
C GLY A 126 -6.78 5.99 15.69
N SER A 127 -7.30 4.78 15.74
CA SER A 127 -6.51 3.57 16.00
C SER A 127 -7.01 2.40 15.13
N PRO A 128 -6.88 2.47 13.81
CA PRO A 128 -7.50 1.50 12.92
C PRO A 128 -6.86 0.12 13.03
N GLN A 129 -7.68 -0.92 12.91
CA GLN A 129 -7.23 -2.25 12.57
C GLN A 129 -7.33 -2.42 11.05
N ILE A 130 -6.23 -2.81 10.41
CA ILE A 130 -6.16 -2.91 8.95
C ILE A 130 -5.99 -4.37 8.56
N PHE A 131 -6.86 -4.88 7.69
CA PHE A 131 -6.73 -6.20 7.09
C PHE A 131 -6.27 -6.06 5.65
N LEU A 132 -5.14 -6.67 5.34
CA LEU A 132 -4.64 -6.77 3.99
C LEU A 132 -4.77 -8.21 3.52
N ILE A 133 -5.71 -8.43 2.60
CA ILE A 133 -6.09 -9.74 2.14
C ILE A 133 -5.47 -10.00 0.78
N VAL A 134 -4.68 -11.07 0.70
CA VAL A 134 -3.95 -11.48 -0.50
C VAL A 134 -4.31 -12.90 -0.92
N ASP A 135 -3.86 -13.31 -2.10
CA ASP A 135 -4.22 -14.59 -2.67
C ASP A 135 -3.49 -15.79 -2.00
N THR A 136 -2.25 -15.60 -1.56
CA THR A 136 -1.42 -16.70 -1.05
C THR A 136 -0.69 -16.36 0.24
N ASP A 137 -0.44 -17.37 1.08
CA ASP A 137 0.36 -17.25 2.30
C ASP A 137 1.81 -16.82 2.01
N LYS A 138 2.35 -17.24 0.88
CA LYS A 138 3.69 -16.81 0.44
C LYS A 138 3.74 -15.30 0.23
N LEU A 139 2.72 -14.72 -0.42
CA LEU A 139 2.64 -13.28 -0.63
C LEU A 139 2.44 -12.54 0.69
N ALA A 140 1.56 -13.03 1.57
CA ALA A 140 1.35 -12.46 2.91
C ALA A 140 2.67 -12.43 3.71
N THR A 141 3.42 -13.52 3.71
CA THR A 141 4.71 -13.64 4.39
C THR A 141 5.75 -12.69 3.78
N GLN A 142 5.85 -12.62 2.46
CA GLN A 142 6.76 -11.69 1.77
C GLN A 142 6.46 -10.24 2.13
N MET A 143 5.20 -9.85 2.17
CA MET A 143 4.78 -8.50 2.55
C MET A 143 5.10 -8.22 4.03
N GLY A 144 4.90 -9.19 4.93
CA GLY A 144 5.29 -9.09 6.33
C GLY A 144 6.79 -8.88 6.50
N ASN A 145 7.62 -9.65 5.78
CA ASN A 145 9.07 -9.50 5.80
C ASN A 145 9.51 -8.12 5.29
N THR A 146 8.87 -7.61 4.23
CA THR A 146 9.14 -6.26 3.72
C THR A 146 8.86 -5.18 4.78
N LEU A 147 7.79 -5.32 5.54
CA LEU A 147 7.45 -4.39 6.64
C LEU A 147 8.44 -4.52 7.80
N SER A 148 8.81 -5.73 8.17
CA SER A 148 9.80 -5.98 9.23
C SER A 148 11.17 -5.38 8.88
N ALA A 149 11.59 -5.46 7.61
CA ALA A 149 12.85 -4.91 7.14
C ALA A 149 12.95 -3.37 7.25
N ILE A 150 11.82 -2.67 7.34
CA ILE A 150 11.78 -1.23 7.59
C ILE A 150 11.52 -0.87 9.06
N GLY A 151 11.55 -1.86 9.96
CA GLY A 151 11.25 -1.64 11.37
C GLY A 151 9.77 -1.37 11.67
N PHE A 152 8.86 -1.76 10.78
CA PHE A 152 7.42 -1.59 11.02
C PHE A 152 6.88 -2.77 11.84
N GLU A 153 6.86 -2.57 13.18
CA GLU A 153 6.49 -3.62 14.13
C GLU A 153 4.98 -3.86 14.26
N ARG A 154 4.17 -2.91 13.78
CA ARG A 154 2.70 -2.99 13.88
C ARG A 154 2.08 -3.84 12.76
N SER A 155 2.70 -4.98 12.43
CA SER A 155 2.17 -5.91 11.44
C SER A 155 2.28 -7.36 11.90
N VAL A 156 1.28 -8.16 11.54
CA VAL A 156 1.22 -9.58 11.86
C VAL A 156 0.68 -10.38 10.68
N VAL A 157 1.29 -11.53 10.41
CA VAL A 157 0.77 -12.49 9.41
C VAL A 157 -0.10 -13.52 10.14
N ALA A 158 -1.36 -13.64 9.76
CA ALA A 158 -2.27 -14.62 10.30
C ALA A 158 -1.86 -16.03 9.83
N LYS A 159 -1.44 -16.87 10.77
CA LYS A 159 -0.91 -18.22 10.48
C LYS A 159 -2.01 -19.28 10.26
N SER A 160 -3.16 -19.11 10.89
CA SER A 160 -4.32 -20.01 10.82
C SER A 160 -5.62 -19.22 10.93
N ILE A 161 -6.75 -19.89 10.70
CA ILE A 161 -8.09 -19.33 10.88
C ILE A 161 -8.28 -18.91 12.35
N ASP A 162 -7.94 -19.77 13.31
CA ASP A 162 -8.06 -19.48 14.74
C ASP A 162 -7.15 -18.31 15.16
N HIS A 163 -5.98 -18.17 14.52
CA HIS A 163 -5.11 -17.03 14.77
C HIS A 163 -5.73 -15.74 14.24
N LEU A 164 -6.27 -15.77 13.03
CA LEU A 164 -6.97 -14.63 12.44
C LEU A 164 -8.18 -14.22 13.29
N GLN A 165 -8.96 -15.19 13.76
CA GLN A 165 -10.10 -14.95 14.63
C GLN A 165 -9.71 -14.22 15.90
N ARG A 166 -8.67 -14.69 16.59
CA ARG A 166 -8.15 -14.02 17.79
C ARG A 166 -7.66 -12.59 17.51
N LEU A 167 -7.01 -12.35 16.36
CA LEU A 167 -6.57 -11.01 15.96
C LEU A 167 -7.75 -10.07 15.72
N ILE A 168 -8.84 -10.57 15.13
CA ILE A 168 -10.09 -9.80 14.94
C ILE A 168 -10.70 -9.45 16.30
N GLU A 169 -10.83 -10.42 17.19
CA GLU A 169 -11.41 -10.24 18.53
C GLU A 169 -10.62 -9.25 19.39
N GLN A 170 -9.30 -9.28 19.30
CA GLN A 170 -8.43 -8.36 20.04
C GLN A 170 -8.59 -6.89 19.64
N GLY A 171 -9.01 -6.62 18.42
CA GLY A 171 -9.26 -5.27 17.92
C GLY A 171 -8.07 -4.30 17.98
N GLN A 172 -6.84 -4.84 18.05
CA GLN A 172 -5.63 -4.00 18.17
C GLN A 172 -5.36 -3.19 16.91
N SER A 173 -4.89 -1.95 17.10
CA SER A 173 -4.48 -1.09 15.98
C SER A 173 -3.20 -1.61 15.34
N GLN A 174 -3.35 -2.42 14.30
CA GLN A 174 -2.25 -3.08 13.59
C GLN A 174 -2.64 -3.47 12.17
N LEU A 175 -1.67 -3.83 11.36
CA LEU A 175 -1.87 -4.44 10.05
C LEU A 175 -1.88 -5.96 10.17
N VAL A 176 -2.99 -6.59 9.83
CA VAL A 176 -3.13 -8.04 9.74
C VAL A 176 -3.05 -8.46 8.28
N LEU A 177 -2.02 -9.23 7.95
CA LEU A 177 -1.84 -9.85 6.64
C LEU A 177 -2.49 -11.24 6.66
N THR A 178 -3.39 -11.50 5.72
CA THR A 178 -4.12 -12.77 5.67
C THR A 178 -4.45 -13.16 4.23
N THR A 179 -4.97 -14.37 4.05
CA THR A 179 -5.44 -14.85 2.75
C THR A 179 -6.96 -14.85 2.68
N ILE A 180 -7.46 -14.86 1.43
CA ILE A 180 -8.89 -14.95 1.13
C ILE A 180 -9.51 -16.17 1.82
N GLN A 181 -8.86 -17.33 1.72
CA GLN A 181 -9.35 -18.59 2.28
C GLN A 181 -9.55 -18.50 3.80
N LYS A 182 -8.55 -17.99 4.52
CA LYS A 182 -8.65 -17.83 5.98
C LYS A 182 -9.76 -16.86 6.36
N PHE A 183 -9.92 -15.79 5.60
CA PHE A 183 -10.93 -14.78 5.88
C PHE A 183 -12.37 -15.26 5.62
N GLN A 184 -12.56 -16.17 4.65
CA GLN A 184 -13.86 -16.78 4.35
C GLN A 184 -14.41 -17.66 5.47
N ASP A 185 -13.52 -18.31 6.22
CA ASP A 185 -13.87 -19.31 7.22
C ASP A 185 -13.94 -18.73 8.64
N VAL A 186 -13.69 -17.43 8.80
CA VAL A 186 -13.83 -16.76 10.10
C VAL A 186 -15.30 -16.52 10.42
N ALA A 187 -15.75 -17.10 11.51
CA ALA A 187 -17.15 -17.08 11.97
C ALA A 187 -17.46 -15.97 13.00
N THR A 188 -16.50 -15.12 13.35
CA THR A 188 -16.60 -14.25 14.52
C THR A 188 -16.94 -12.82 14.17
N ALA A 189 -17.94 -12.28 14.85
CA ALA A 189 -18.19 -10.85 14.91
C ALA A 189 -17.12 -10.16 15.77
N ARG A 190 -16.62 -9.03 15.31
CA ARG A 190 -15.64 -8.22 16.01
C ARG A 190 -16.24 -7.60 17.27
N GLN A 191 -15.49 -7.62 18.38
CA GLN A 191 -15.79 -6.84 19.58
C GLN A 191 -14.77 -5.69 19.68
N GLY A 192 -15.21 -4.44 19.69
CA GLY A 192 -14.38 -3.27 19.94
C GLY A 192 -14.15 -2.35 18.74
N ASN A 193 -13.23 -1.43 18.85
CA ASN A 193 -12.93 -0.25 18.05
C ASN A 193 -13.52 -0.19 16.63
N ASP A 194 -14.26 0.88 16.32
CA ASP A 194 -15.09 1.03 15.10
C ASP A 194 -14.30 1.29 13.81
N GLU A 195 -12.99 1.49 13.88
CA GLU A 195 -12.17 1.85 12.73
C GLU A 195 -11.48 0.63 12.11
N VAL A 196 -12.12 0.03 11.12
CA VAL A 196 -11.56 -1.06 10.34
C VAL A 196 -11.35 -0.64 8.90
N VAL A 197 -10.19 -1.00 8.35
CA VAL A 197 -9.90 -0.85 6.92
C VAL A 197 -9.56 -2.21 6.33
N VAL A 198 -10.30 -2.63 5.33
CA VAL A 198 -10.01 -3.84 4.57
C VAL A 198 -9.49 -3.48 3.20
N MET A 199 -8.31 -3.98 2.89
CA MET A 199 -7.69 -3.87 1.57
C MET A 199 -7.53 -5.26 0.97
N ALA A 200 -8.10 -5.48 -0.20
CA ALA A 200 -8.05 -6.75 -0.89
C ALA A 200 -7.29 -6.63 -2.20
N ASP A 201 -6.29 -7.50 -2.41
CA ASP A 201 -5.72 -7.74 -3.73
C ASP A 201 -6.64 -8.67 -4.51
N GLU A 202 -6.65 -8.55 -5.84
CA GLU A 202 -7.52 -9.34 -6.72
C GLU A 202 -9.02 -9.23 -6.34
N ALA A 203 -9.50 -7.99 -6.18
CA ALA A 203 -10.84 -7.66 -5.67
C ALA A 203 -12.00 -8.37 -6.42
N HIS A 204 -11.78 -8.83 -7.67
CA HIS A 204 -12.78 -9.60 -8.42
C HIS A 204 -13.13 -10.93 -7.73
N ARG A 205 -12.20 -11.56 -7.02
CA ARG A 205 -12.45 -12.78 -6.24
C ARG A 205 -13.32 -12.54 -5.01
N PHE A 206 -13.37 -11.29 -4.53
CA PHE A 206 -14.25 -10.89 -3.42
C PHE A 206 -15.70 -10.67 -3.87
N MET A 207 -15.93 -10.48 -5.16
CA MET A 207 -17.27 -10.30 -5.72
C MET A 207 -18.04 -11.64 -5.87
N GLU A 208 -17.37 -12.79 -5.73
CA GLU A 208 -18.02 -14.08 -5.69
C GLU A 208 -18.73 -14.27 -4.34
N ARG A 209 -20.02 -14.21 -4.37
CA ARG A 209 -21.16 -14.26 -3.41
C ARG A 209 -20.91 -14.56 -1.92
N ARG A 210 -19.89 -15.30 -1.50
CA ARG A 210 -19.67 -15.66 -0.09
C ARG A 210 -18.79 -14.66 0.67
N LEU A 211 -17.85 -14.04 0.01
CA LEU A 211 -16.87 -13.18 0.67
C LEU A 211 -17.46 -11.83 1.08
N GLY A 212 -18.31 -11.23 0.25
CA GLY A 212 -18.99 -9.98 0.57
C GLY A 212 -19.86 -10.11 1.83
N ASN A 213 -20.61 -11.18 1.92
CA ASN A 213 -21.50 -11.45 3.06
C ASN A 213 -20.72 -11.74 4.35
N ASN A 214 -19.60 -12.50 4.26
CA ASN A 214 -18.77 -12.80 5.42
C ASN A 214 -18.01 -11.56 5.91
N LEU A 215 -17.64 -10.66 5.01
CA LEU A 215 -17.01 -9.39 5.35
C LEU A 215 -17.98 -8.46 6.08
N GLU A 216 -19.23 -8.40 5.64
CA GLU A 216 -20.30 -7.66 6.30
C GLU A 216 -20.70 -8.30 7.65
N ALA A 217 -20.68 -9.62 7.75
CA ALA A 217 -20.96 -10.35 9.00
C ALA A 217 -19.82 -10.24 10.03
N ALA A 218 -18.56 -10.29 9.56
CA ALA A 218 -17.39 -10.15 10.43
C ALA A 218 -17.11 -8.70 10.85
N MET A 219 -17.62 -7.74 10.08
CA MET A 219 -17.40 -6.30 10.28
C MET A 219 -18.70 -5.55 9.99
N PRO A 220 -19.70 -5.64 10.90
CA PRO A 220 -20.94 -4.85 10.76
C PRO A 220 -20.61 -3.35 10.75
N GLU A 221 -21.42 -2.56 10.02
CA GLU A 221 -21.27 -1.11 9.85
C GLU A 221 -21.30 -0.33 11.15
#